data_6c81f0ea730fb9b7c07c0eb0321f835b
#
_entry.id   6c81f0ea730fb9b7c07c0eb0321f835b
#
_cell.length_a   1.000
_cell.length_b   1.000
_cell.length_c   1.000
_cell.angle_alpha   90.00
_cell.angle_beta   90.00
_cell.angle_gamma   90.00
#
_symmetry.space_group_name_H-M   'P 1'
#
loop_
_entity.id
_entity.type
_entity.pdbx_description
1 polymer ?
#
loop_
_entity_poly.entity_id
_entity_poly.type
_entity_poly.pdbx_seq_one_letter_code
_entity_poly.pdbx_strand_id
1 'polypeptide(L)'
;LKGDLLAEELIDIMVEGGALGLSFSLEHAATRMQKIMRKNLNVQKLHDNLVYITKNHPQVNLKLNAMHGFPSETEEEAMMTLDFMRSIKWIDWPYLHNVRIFPGTEIEVFALEQGIPKEIIKKSQDMSYHEHAETLPFTKEFTNGVKTKFLMDCVINKKKLIERIPQQLKIFTREELDQKIDAYYVGNRIKNLDDLLRVAKIKLSINSSFESKSTKDLIILPFTLPV
;
A
#
# COMPACT_ATOMS: atom_id res chain seq x y z
N LEU A 1 2.79 1.52 -11.97
CA LEU A 1 3.25 2.69 -12.72
C LEU A 1 4.40 3.37 -11.99
N LYS A 2 5.35 3.94 -12.74
CA LYS A 2 6.33 4.89 -12.22
C LYS A 2 5.68 6.28 -12.23
N GLY A 3 5.09 6.65 -11.12
CA GLY A 3 4.12 7.74 -11.04
C GLY A 3 4.70 9.14 -11.27
N ASP A 4 6.00 9.32 -11.11
CA ASP A 4 6.68 10.60 -11.36
C ASP A 4 6.87 10.92 -12.86
N LEU A 5 6.65 9.94 -13.73
CA LEU A 5 6.72 10.13 -15.19
C LEU A 5 5.37 10.53 -15.81
N LEU A 6 4.29 10.49 -15.04
CA LEU A 6 2.97 10.85 -15.55
C LEU A 6 2.79 12.37 -15.54
N ALA A 7 2.28 12.89 -16.65
CA ALA A 7 1.68 14.22 -16.72
C ALA A 7 0.19 14.14 -16.32
N GLU A 8 -0.39 15.22 -15.84
CA GLU A 8 -1.81 15.28 -15.46
C GLU A 8 -2.71 14.93 -16.64
N GLU A 9 -2.38 15.44 -17.84
CA GLU A 9 -3.13 15.17 -19.07
C GLU A 9 -3.12 13.66 -19.42
N LEU A 10 -2.02 12.94 -19.14
CA LEU A 10 -1.98 11.51 -19.38
C LEU A 10 -2.85 10.76 -18.36
N ILE A 11 -2.90 11.23 -17.13
CA ILE A 11 -3.81 10.68 -16.10
C ILE A 11 -5.27 10.86 -16.57
N ASP A 12 -5.63 12.06 -17.06
CA ASP A 12 -6.95 12.35 -17.57
C ASP A 12 -7.33 11.43 -18.74
N ILE A 13 -6.45 11.27 -19.72
CA ILE A 13 -6.65 10.38 -20.88
C ILE A 13 -6.85 8.92 -20.41
N MET A 14 -6.06 8.45 -19.44
CA MET A 14 -6.22 7.09 -18.91
C MET A 14 -7.60 6.90 -18.25
N VAL A 15 -8.06 7.88 -17.50
CA VAL A 15 -9.36 7.83 -16.82
C VAL A 15 -10.51 7.97 -17.81
N GLU A 16 -10.44 8.86 -18.79
CA GLU A 16 -11.40 8.98 -19.88
C GLU A 16 -11.46 7.71 -20.72
N GLY A 17 -10.33 7.03 -20.91
CA GLY A 17 -10.24 5.72 -21.54
C GLY A 17 -10.78 4.56 -20.71
N GLY A 18 -11.32 4.83 -19.49
CA GLY A 18 -11.99 3.83 -18.65
C GLY A 18 -11.13 3.23 -17.56
N ALA A 19 -9.97 3.81 -17.23
CA ALA A 19 -9.14 3.32 -16.11
C ALA A 19 -9.86 3.57 -14.76
N LEU A 20 -10.30 2.49 -14.12
CA LEU A 20 -10.92 2.51 -12.80
C LEU A 20 -9.94 2.25 -11.65
N GLY A 21 -8.69 1.89 -11.95
CA GLY A 21 -7.68 1.62 -10.94
C GLY A 21 -6.28 1.97 -11.40
N LEU A 22 -5.54 2.69 -10.57
CA LEU A 22 -4.15 3.04 -10.81
C LEU A 22 -3.28 2.54 -9.67
N SER A 23 -2.21 1.82 -10.03
CA SER A 23 -1.26 1.24 -9.08
C SER A 23 0.11 1.90 -9.21
N PHE A 24 0.60 2.43 -8.12
CA PHE A 24 1.88 3.11 -8.04
C PHE A 24 2.82 2.39 -7.08
N SER A 25 4.11 2.51 -7.36
CA SER A 25 5.18 2.00 -6.50
C SER A 25 6.03 3.17 -6.00
N LEU A 26 5.82 3.55 -4.76
CA LEU A 26 6.69 4.49 -4.04
C LEU A 26 8.01 3.79 -3.67
N GLU A 27 7.92 2.58 -3.16
CA GLU A 27 8.89 1.79 -2.43
C GLU A 27 9.32 2.49 -1.13
N HIS A 28 9.94 3.68 -1.24
CA HIS A 28 10.40 4.45 -0.08
C HIS A 28 10.31 5.96 -0.32
N ALA A 29 9.97 6.74 0.71
CA ALA A 29 9.86 8.20 0.57
C ALA A 29 11.20 8.94 0.69
N ALA A 30 12.20 8.38 1.39
CA ALA A 30 13.50 9.03 1.56
C ALA A 30 14.32 8.98 0.26
N THR A 31 14.82 10.14 -0.16
CA THR A 31 15.65 10.28 -1.38
C THR A 31 16.92 9.42 -1.33
N ARG A 32 17.53 9.27 -0.14
CA ARG A 32 18.70 8.40 0.05
C ARG A 32 18.36 6.96 -0.30
N MET A 33 17.22 6.46 0.18
CA MET A 33 16.78 5.10 -0.08
C MET A 33 16.41 4.88 -1.54
N GLN A 34 15.81 5.88 -2.21
CA GLN A 34 15.54 5.84 -3.65
C GLN A 34 16.83 5.66 -4.47
N LYS A 35 17.93 6.29 -4.04
CA LYS A 35 19.25 6.14 -4.67
C LYS A 35 19.85 4.75 -4.43
N ILE A 36 19.80 4.25 -3.21
CA ILE A 36 20.28 2.90 -2.85
C ILE A 36 19.55 1.83 -3.68
N MET A 37 18.23 1.95 -3.81
CA MET A 37 17.42 1.04 -4.63
C MET A 37 17.57 1.25 -6.14
N ARG A 38 18.30 2.28 -6.57
CA ARG A 38 18.44 2.70 -7.98
C ARG A 38 17.10 2.96 -8.68
N LYS A 39 16.05 3.27 -7.92
CA LYS A 39 14.74 3.57 -8.48
C LYS A 39 14.66 5.01 -9.00
N ASN A 40 15.36 5.94 -8.33
CA ASN A 40 15.43 7.35 -8.70
C ASN A 40 14.05 7.97 -9.00
N LEU A 41 13.06 7.64 -8.16
CA LEU A 41 11.72 8.20 -8.24
C LEU A 41 11.74 9.64 -7.71
N ASN A 42 11.14 10.56 -8.45
CA ASN A 42 10.83 11.88 -7.91
C ASN A 42 9.61 11.77 -6.99
N VAL A 43 9.88 11.66 -5.69
CA VAL A 43 8.87 11.43 -4.65
C VAL A 43 7.84 12.57 -4.59
N GLN A 44 8.29 13.83 -4.75
CA GLN A 44 7.40 14.99 -4.75
C GLN A 44 6.45 14.96 -5.96
N LYS A 45 6.96 14.66 -7.15
CA LYS A 45 6.11 14.57 -8.34
C LYS A 45 5.11 13.42 -8.26
N LEU A 46 5.49 12.28 -7.67
CA LEU A 46 4.53 11.21 -7.37
C LEU A 46 3.45 11.71 -6.41
N HIS A 47 3.84 12.41 -5.34
CA HIS A 47 2.89 12.98 -4.37
C HIS A 47 1.88 13.90 -5.07
N ASP A 48 2.37 14.84 -5.88
CA ASP A 48 1.53 15.80 -6.59
C ASP A 48 0.52 15.09 -7.51
N ASN A 49 0.96 14.07 -8.24
CA ASN A 49 0.09 13.27 -9.08
C ASN A 49 -0.97 12.49 -8.28
N LEU A 50 -0.63 11.94 -7.11
CA LEU A 50 -1.60 11.28 -6.23
C LEU A 50 -2.61 12.27 -5.65
N VAL A 51 -2.16 13.47 -5.30
CA VAL A 51 -3.06 14.57 -4.86
C VAL A 51 -3.97 14.98 -6.00
N TYR A 52 -3.45 15.14 -7.21
CA TYR A 52 -4.23 15.44 -8.42
C TYR A 52 -5.33 14.40 -8.65
N ILE A 53 -4.99 13.10 -8.64
CA ILE A 53 -5.94 12.01 -8.83
C ILE A 53 -7.02 12.04 -7.75
N THR A 54 -6.64 12.17 -6.48
CA THR A 54 -7.64 12.15 -5.39
C THR A 54 -8.53 13.39 -5.38
N LYS A 55 -8.13 14.48 -6.02
CA LYS A 55 -8.93 15.70 -6.17
C LYS A 55 -9.88 15.63 -7.37
N ASN A 56 -9.38 15.18 -8.52
CA ASN A 56 -10.09 15.32 -9.81
C ASN A 56 -10.77 14.02 -10.26
N HIS A 57 -10.31 12.85 -9.80
CA HIS A 57 -10.77 11.54 -10.25
C HIS A 57 -11.23 10.65 -9.07
N PRO A 58 -12.29 11.03 -8.33
CA PRO A 58 -12.75 10.27 -7.16
C PRO A 58 -13.26 8.85 -7.50
N GLN A 59 -13.54 8.57 -8.79
CA GLN A 59 -13.90 7.23 -9.28
C GLN A 59 -12.71 6.28 -9.39
N VAL A 60 -11.46 6.78 -9.35
CA VAL A 60 -10.27 5.94 -9.50
C VAL A 60 -9.90 5.30 -8.17
N ASN A 61 -9.69 3.99 -8.18
CA ASN A 61 -9.12 3.24 -7.06
C ASN A 61 -7.60 3.34 -7.08
N LEU A 62 -7.03 3.78 -5.97
CA LEU A 62 -5.59 3.93 -5.82
C LEU A 62 -4.99 2.75 -5.05
N LYS A 63 -3.97 2.13 -5.65
CA LYS A 63 -3.07 1.20 -5.00
C LYS A 63 -1.69 1.84 -4.88
N LEU A 64 -1.11 1.84 -3.69
CA LEU A 64 0.24 2.33 -3.44
C LEU A 64 1.07 1.28 -2.71
N ASN A 65 2.19 0.90 -3.32
CA ASN A 65 3.13 -0.04 -2.73
C ASN A 65 4.31 0.72 -2.14
N ALA A 66 4.63 0.42 -0.89
CA ALA A 66 5.81 0.88 -0.19
C ALA A 66 6.53 -0.29 0.47
N MET A 67 7.77 -0.08 0.86
CA MET A 67 8.62 -1.11 1.48
C MET A 67 9.25 -0.55 2.75
N HIS A 68 9.62 -1.46 3.66
CA HIS A 68 10.22 -1.19 4.94
C HIS A 68 11.28 -2.25 5.27
N GLY A 69 12.34 -1.86 5.97
CA GLY A 69 13.39 -2.77 6.39
C GLY A 69 14.50 -2.93 5.36
N PHE A 70 14.84 -1.87 4.63
CA PHE A 70 16.04 -1.87 3.80
C PHE A 70 17.31 -1.88 4.69
N PRO A 71 18.38 -2.58 4.25
CA PRO A 71 19.67 -2.42 4.90
C PRO A 71 20.05 -0.95 4.99
N SER A 72 20.51 -0.50 6.15
CA SER A 72 20.82 0.90 6.50
C SER A 72 19.67 1.90 6.57
N GLU A 73 18.42 1.50 6.38
CA GLU A 73 17.27 2.39 6.60
C GLU A 73 17.26 2.91 8.05
N THR A 74 16.98 4.19 8.25
CA THR A 74 16.83 4.77 9.60
C THR A 74 15.37 4.81 10.04
N GLU A 75 15.14 4.97 11.35
CA GLU A 75 13.78 5.10 11.89
C GLU A 75 13.06 6.32 11.32
N GLU A 76 13.77 7.44 11.15
CA GLU A 76 13.23 8.66 10.54
C GLU A 76 12.83 8.41 9.09
N GLU A 77 13.64 7.68 8.33
CA GLU A 77 13.34 7.36 6.93
C GLU A 77 12.13 6.43 6.80
N ALA A 78 12.00 5.44 7.70
CA ALA A 78 10.81 4.60 7.78
C ALA A 78 9.54 5.45 8.05
N MET A 79 9.64 6.41 8.98
CA MET A 79 8.53 7.31 9.27
C MET A 79 8.19 8.24 8.12
N MET A 80 9.16 8.72 7.32
CA MET A 80 8.90 9.51 6.11
C MET A 80 7.99 8.76 5.14
N THR A 81 8.14 7.43 5.00
CA THR A 81 7.29 6.62 4.13
C THR A 81 5.86 6.56 4.64
N LEU A 82 5.65 6.42 5.94
CA LEU A 82 4.30 6.47 6.54
C LEU A 82 3.66 7.86 6.39
N ASP A 83 4.43 8.92 6.62
CA ASP A 83 3.94 10.29 6.51
C ASP A 83 3.54 10.64 5.07
N PHE A 84 4.30 10.16 4.08
CA PHE A 84 3.89 10.25 2.68
C PHE A 84 2.52 9.60 2.45
N MET A 85 2.32 8.35 2.92
CA MET A 85 1.05 7.64 2.73
C MET A 85 -0.11 8.32 3.46
N ARG A 86 0.14 8.90 4.64
CA ARG A 86 -0.86 9.65 5.42
C ARG A 86 -1.30 10.93 4.73
N SER A 87 -0.38 11.62 4.05
CA SER A 87 -0.63 12.90 3.39
C SER A 87 -1.59 12.81 2.20
N ILE A 88 -1.72 11.62 1.60
CA ILE A 88 -2.66 11.39 0.50
C ILE A 88 -4.09 11.25 1.07
N LYS A 89 -5.03 11.95 0.45
CA LYS A 89 -6.42 12.01 0.91
C LYS A 89 -7.03 10.63 1.10
N TRP A 90 -6.85 9.73 0.12
CA TRP A 90 -7.13 8.30 0.24
C TRP A 90 -6.17 7.48 -0.61
N ILE A 91 -5.89 6.28 -0.16
CA ILE A 91 -5.29 5.19 -0.90
C ILE A 91 -6.19 4.00 -0.60
N ASP A 92 -6.84 3.43 -1.61
CA ASP A 92 -7.80 2.34 -1.40
C ASP A 92 -7.10 1.06 -0.95
N TRP A 93 -5.94 0.79 -1.53
CA TRP A 93 -5.14 -0.40 -1.28
C TRP A 93 -3.69 -0.01 -0.98
N PRO A 94 -3.40 0.48 0.25
CA PRO A 94 -2.04 0.77 0.67
C PRO A 94 -1.31 -0.51 1.05
N TYR A 95 -0.08 -0.69 0.59
CA TYR A 95 0.78 -1.82 0.94
C TYR A 95 2.08 -1.34 1.54
N LEU A 96 2.49 -1.95 2.64
CA LEU A 96 3.80 -1.78 3.25
C LEU A 96 4.47 -3.15 3.37
N HIS A 97 5.36 -3.44 2.44
CA HIS A 97 6.06 -4.72 2.36
C HIS A 97 7.35 -4.70 3.16
N ASN A 98 7.70 -5.82 3.78
CA ASN A 98 9.05 -6.01 4.29
C ASN A 98 10.00 -6.32 3.13
N VAL A 99 11.18 -5.73 3.15
CA VAL A 99 12.22 -6.02 2.17
C VAL A 99 12.67 -7.47 2.31
N ARG A 100 12.74 -8.16 1.18
CA ARG A 100 13.36 -9.49 1.08
C ARG A 100 14.67 -9.36 0.35
N ILE A 101 15.71 -9.97 0.90
CA ILE A 101 17.05 -9.95 0.32
C ILE A 101 17.25 -11.27 -0.41
N PHE A 102 17.26 -11.23 -1.73
CA PHE A 102 17.45 -12.42 -2.56
C PHE A 102 18.93 -12.70 -2.82
N PRO A 103 19.34 -13.99 -2.92
CA PRO A 103 20.71 -14.36 -3.20
C PRO A 103 21.19 -13.84 -4.55
N GLY A 104 22.47 -13.43 -4.60
CA GLY A 104 23.11 -12.96 -5.83
C GLY A 104 22.71 -11.54 -6.24
N THR A 105 21.96 -10.82 -5.40
CA THR A 105 21.58 -9.44 -5.67
C THR A 105 22.55 -8.44 -5.03
N GLU A 106 22.65 -7.24 -5.60
CA GLU A 106 23.47 -6.17 -5.00
C GLU A 106 23.02 -5.78 -3.60
N ILE A 107 21.71 -5.93 -3.30
CA ILE A 107 21.21 -5.67 -1.96
C ILE A 107 21.69 -6.71 -0.94
N GLU A 108 21.97 -7.95 -1.35
CA GLU A 108 22.61 -8.95 -0.48
C GLU A 108 24.04 -8.52 -0.13
N VAL A 109 24.82 -8.12 -1.12
CA VAL A 109 26.19 -7.61 -0.90
C VAL A 109 26.14 -6.41 0.04
N PHE A 110 25.27 -5.45 -0.23
CA PHE A 110 25.11 -4.27 0.61
C PHE A 110 24.68 -4.61 2.04
N ALA A 111 23.76 -5.56 2.21
CA ALA A 111 23.34 -6.02 3.54
C ALA A 111 24.50 -6.62 4.36
N LEU A 112 25.33 -7.43 3.71
CA LEU A 112 26.54 -8.00 4.32
C LEU A 112 27.55 -6.92 4.72
N GLU A 113 27.76 -5.92 3.87
CA GLU A 113 28.60 -4.75 4.17
C GLU A 113 28.08 -3.93 5.34
N GLN A 114 26.76 -3.88 5.54
CA GLN A 114 26.11 -3.26 6.70
C GLN A 114 26.15 -4.15 7.96
N GLY A 115 26.85 -5.30 7.92
CA GLY A 115 27.00 -6.20 9.04
C GLY A 115 25.78 -7.08 9.35
N ILE A 116 24.84 -7.19 8.42
CA ILE A 116 23.68 -8.08 8.57
C ILE A 116 24.14 -9.54 8.45
N PRO A 117 23.89 -10.40 9.46
CA PRO A 117 24.33 -11.79 9.43
C PRO A 117 23.71 -12.59 8.27
N LYS A 118 24.49 -13.48 7.64
CA LYS A 118 24.01 -14.35 6.54
C LYS A 118 22.80 -15.18 6.91
N GLU A 119 22.72 -15.65 8.16
CA GLU A 119 21.61 -16.43 8.67
C GLU A 119 20.30 -15.65 8.67
N ILE A 120 20.38 -14.34 8.95
CA ILE A 120 19.23 -13.44 8.94
C ILE A 120 18.81 -13.14 7.51
N ILE A 121 19.77 -12.90 6.61
CA ILE A 121 19.49 -12.75 5.18
C ILE A 121 18.78 -14.00 4.65
N LYS A 122 19.29 -15.19 4.98
CA LYS A 122 18.69 -16.46 4.60
C LYS A 122 17.27 -16.63 5.15
N LYS A 123 17.06 -16.30 6.42
CA LYS A 123 15.70 -16.29 7.02
C LYS A 123 14.76 -15.36 6.26
N SER A 124 15.23 -14.21 5.80
CA SER A 124 14.39 -13.26 5.03
C SER A 124 13.91 -13.82 3.70
N GLN A 125 14.56 -14.86 3.18
CA GLN A 125 14.18 -15.53 1.92
C GLN A 125 13.14 -16.62 2.12
N ASP A 126 13.25 -17.39 3.22
CA ASP A 126 12.49 -18.62 3.45
C ASP A 126 11.16 -18.41 4.17
N MET A 127 10.96 -17.26 4.81
CA MET A 127 9.77 -17.07 5.63
C MET A 127 8.61 -16.54 4.84
N SER A 128 7.42 -17.05 5.17
CA SER A 128 6.20 -16.38 4.76
C SER A 128 6.26 -14.92 5.22
N TYR A 129 5.79 -14.04 4.39
CA TYR A 129 5.86 -12.61 4.58
C TYR A 129 5.31 -12.11 5.95
N HIS A 130 4.47 -12.93 6.58
CA HIS A 130 3.77 -12.63 7.82
C HIS A 130 4.56 -12.93 9.09
N GLU A 131 5.55 -13.81 9.02
CA GLU A 131 6.24 -14.33 10.21
C GLU A 131 7.45 -13.50 10.61
N HIS A 132 7.88 -12.53 9.78
CA HIS A 132 9.01 -11.67 10.08
C HIS A 132 8.68 -10.62 11.13
N ALA A 133 8.84 -11.01 12.39
CA ALA A 133 8.85 -10.05 13.47
C ALA A 133 10.18 -9.26 13.55
N GLU A 134 11.22 -9.73 12.87
CA GLU A 134 12.54 -9.10 12.86
C GLU A 134 12.81 -8.55 11.46
N THR A 135 12.53 -7.28 11.27
CA THR A 135 12.82 -6.58 10.03
C THR A 135 14.09 -5.78 10.22
N LEU A 136 15.18 -6.33 9.77
CA LEU A 136 16.44 -5.61 9.76
C LEU A 136 16.34 -4.31 8.95
N PRO A 137 16.97 -3.23 9.40
CA PRO A 137 17.91 -3.11 10.53
C PRO A 137 17.25 -2.82 11.89
N PHE A 138 15.94 -2.90 11.99
CA PHE A 138 15.15 -2.40 13.12
C PHE A 138 14.95 -3.44 14.23
N THR A 139 14.68 -2.95 15.44
CA THR A 139 14.18 -3.77 16.52
C THR A 139 12.77 -4.28 16.23
N LYS A 140 12.38 -5.36 16.87
CA LYS A 140 11.03 -5.92 16.79
C LYS A 140 9.96 -4.89 17.23
N GLU A 141 10.25 -4.14 18.29
CA GLU A 141 9.37 -3.13 18.85
C GLU A 141 9.12 -2.02 17.84
N PHE A 142 10.17 -1.51 17.20
CA PHE A 142 10.03 -0.46 16.19
C PHE A 142 9.25 -0.97 14.97
N THR A 143 9.59 -2.15 14.45
CA THR A 143 8.90 -2.77 13.32
C THR A 143 7.41 -2.96 13.60
N ASN A 144 7.05 -3.47 14.79
CA ASN A 144 5.65 -3.61 15.19
C ASN A 144 4.96 -2.25 15.34
N GLY A 145 5.66 -1.25 15.85
CA GLY A 145 5.17 0.13 15.92
C GLY A 145 4.84 0.71 14.55
N VAL A 146 5.75 0.54 13.58
CA VAL A 146 5.54 0.97 12.17
C VAL A 146 4.33 0.26 11.56
N LYS A 147 4.25 -1.07 11.70
CA LYS A 147 3.13 -1.87 11.18
C LYS A 147 1.80 -1.47 11.80
N THR A 148 1.77 -1.23 13.11
CA THR A 148 0.57 -0.78 13.82
C THR A 148 0.12 0.59 13.32
N LYS A 149 1.04 1.55 13.20
CA LYS A 149 0.74 2.89 12.67
C LYS A 149 0.25 2.80 11.22
N PHE A 150 0.91 1.99 10.38
CA PHE A 150 0.46 1.76 9.01
C PHE A 150 -0.97 1.24 8.97
N LEU A 151 -1.27 0.21 9.76
CA LEU A 151 -2.61 -0.37 9.83
C LEU A 151 -3.65 0.67 10.26
N MET A 152 -3.39 1.39 11.35
CA MET A 152 -4.36 2.33 11.94
C MET A 152 -4.54 3.60 11.09
N ASP A 153 -3.48 4.10 10.46
CA ASP A 153 -3.50 5.41 9.81
C ASP A 153 -3.76 5.32 8.30
N CYS A 154 -3.35 4.21 7.67
CA CYS A 154 -3.47 4.04 6.23
C CYS A 154 -4.55 3.04 5.83
N VAL A 155 -4.71 1.94 6.57
CA VAL A 155 -5.59 0.82 6.18
C VAL A 155 -6.97 0.92 6.80
N ILE A 156 -7.07 1.02 8.14
CA ILE A 156 -8.35 1.07 8.87
C ILE A 156 -8.66 2.45 9.42
N ASN A 157 -8.17 3.50 8.78
CA ASN A 157 -8.44 4.87 9.19
C ASN A 157 -9.92 5.21 9.03
N LYS A 158 -10.60 5.36 10.16
CA LYS A 158 -12.05 5.58 10.22
C LYS A 158 -12.51 6.76 9.36
N LYS A 159 -11.81 7.91 9.43
CA LYS A 159 -12.18 9.11 8.67
C LYS A 159 -12.08 8.85 7.17
N LYS A 160 -10.96 8.29 6.71
CA LYS A 160 -10.75 7.96 5.29
C LYS A 160 -11.78 6.94 4.78
N LEU A 161 -12.09 5.90 5.57
CA LEU A 161 -13.06 4.88 5.20
C LEU A 161 -14.48 5.45 5.07
N ILE A 162 -14.91 6.32 6.00
CA ILE A 162 -16.24 6.96 5.95
C ILE A 162 -16.40 7.78 4.66
N GLU A 163 -15.37 8.49 4.24
CA GLU A 163 -15.40 9.28 3.00
C GLU A 163 -15.32 8.40 1.75
N ARG A 164 -14.55 7.31 1.81
CA ARG A 164 -14.18 6.53 0.64
C ARG A 164 -15.13 5.38 0.29
N ILE A 165 -15.64 4.65 1.27
CA ILE A 165 -16.53 3.50 1.02
C ILE A 165 -17.76 3.89 0.19
N PRO A 166 -18.47 5.01 0.44
CA PRO A 166 -19.58 5.42 -0.40
C PRO A 166 -19.19 5.69 -1.87
N GLN A 167 -17.95 6.11 -2.13
CA GLN A 167 -17.46 6.30 -3.50
C GLN A 167 -17.15 4.96 -4.16
N GLN A 168 -16.55 4.03 -3.43
CA GLN A 168 -16.28 2.68 -3.94
C GLN A 168 -17.58 1.94 -4.30
N LEU A 169 -18.64 2.08 -3.51
CA LEU A 169 -19.96 1.47 -3.78
C LEU A 169 -20.67 2.07 -5.00
N LYS A 170 -20.21 3.20 -5.55
CA LYS A 170 -20.68 3.71 -6.86
C LYS A 170 -19.96 3.05 -8.04
N ILE A 171 -18.80 2.45 -7.80
CA ILE A 171 -17.93 1.86 -8.83
C ILE A 171 -18.09 0.35 -8.84
N PHE A 172 -18.15 -0.27 -7.66
CA PHE A 172 -18.20 -1.71 -7.45
C PHE A 172 -19.54 -2.13 -6.87
N THR A 173 -20.00 -3.31 -7.25
CA THR A 173 -21.06 -3.99 -6.51
C THR A 173 -20.57 -4.32 -5.10
N ARG A 174 -21.50 -4.58 -4.20
CA ARG A 174 -21.16 -5.06 -2.85
C ARG A 174 -20.32 -6.33 -2.90
N GLU A 175 -20.68 -7.28 -3.75
CA GLU A 175 -19.98 -8.55 -3.92
C GLU A 175 -18.54 -8.35 -4.43
N GLU A 176 -18.35 -7.52 -5.45
CA GLU A 176 -17.01 -7.18 -5.97
C GLU A 176 -16.14 -6.51 -4.90
N LEU A 177 -16.73 -5.63 -4.08
CA LEU A 177 -16.00 -4.97 -3.00
C LEU A 177 -15.64 -5.96 -1.88
N ASP A 178 -16.55 -6.87 -1.53
CA ASP A 178 -16.29 -7.92 -0.54
C ASP A 178 -15.17 -8.87 -1.01
N GLN A 179 -15.15 -9.27 -2.29
CA GLN A 179 -14.06 -10.05 -2.88
C GLN A 179 -12.71 -9.32 -2.82
N LYS A 180 -12.70 -8.01 -3.11
CA LYS A 180 -11.49 -7.18 -3.00
C LYS A 180 -10.99 -7.09 -1.57
N ILE A 181 -11.90 -6.92 -0.62
CA ILE A 181 -11.58 -6.86 0.80
C ILE A 181 -11.00 -8.21 1.26
N ASP A 182 -11.62 -9.33 0.92
CA ASP A 182 -11.11 -10.66 1.27
C ASP A 182 -9.71 -10.90 0.67
N ALA A 183 -9.52 -10.51 -0.58
CA ALA A 183 -8.22 -10.64 -1.25
C ALA A 183 -7.14 -9.72 -0.66
N TYR A 184 -7.51 -8.54 -0.15
CA TYR A 184 -6.58 -7.60 0.46
C TYR A 184 -6.20 -7.99 1.91
N TYR A 185 -7.17 -8.46 2.68
CA TYR A 185 -7.00 -8.82 4.10
C TYR A 185 -6.74 -10.31 4.32
N VAL A 186 -6.08 -10.99 3.39
CA VAL A 186 -5.76 -12.43 3.49
C VAL A 186 -5.10 -12.76 4.83
N GLY A 187 -5.60 -13.80 5.51
CA GLY A 187 -5.11 -14.22 6.81
C GLY A 187 -5.74 -13.48 8.00
N ASN A 188 -6.50 -12.42 7.78
CA ASN A 188 -7.19 -11.63 8.81
C ASN A 188 -8.65 -12.06 8.99
N ARG A 189 -9.27 -11.56 10.09
CA ARG A 189 -10.71 -11.75 10.36
C ARG A 189 -11.60 -10.81 9.54
N ILE A 190 -11.05 -10.06 8.59
CA ILE A 190 -11.77 -9.14 7.72
C ILE A 190 -11.97 -9.84 6.38
N LYS A 191 -13.19 -10.26 6.09
CA LYS A 191 -13.56 -11.02 4.89
C LYS A 191 -14.49 -10.25 3.94
N ASN A 192 -15.10 -9.20 4.45
CA ASN A 192 -16.10 -8.41 3.72
C ASN A 192 -16.19 -7.01 4.29
N LEU A 193 -17.00 -6.18 3.67
CA LEU A 193 -17.21 -4.80 4.10
C LEU A 193 -17.77 -4.68 5.52
N ASP A 194 -18.65 -5.59 5.96
CA ASP A 194 -19.21 -5.54 7.32
C ASP A 194 -18.14 -5.79 8.37
N ASP A 195 -17.24 -6.74 8.11
CA ASP A 195 -16.09 -6.98 8.97
C ASP A 195 -15.18 -5.75 9.04
N LEU A 196 -14.89 -5.11 7.89
CA LEU A 196 -14.08 -3.90 7.83
C LEU A 196 -14.73 -2.76 8.63
N LEU A 197 -16.02 -2.53 8.44
CA LEU A 197 -16.78 -1.51 9.16
C LEU A 197 -16.80 -1.77 10.68
N ARG A 198 -16.97 -3.03 11.08
CA ARG A 198 -16.94 -3.44 12.48
C ARG A 198 -15.59 -3.17 13.11
N VAL A 199 -14.49 -3.56 12.46
CA VAL A 199 -13.12 -3.34 12.95
C VAL A 199 -12.80 -1.85 13.04
N ALA A 200 -13.19 -1.08 12.05
CA ALA A 200 -13.03 0.39 12.04
C ALA A 200 -14.02 1.12 12.97
N LYS A 201 -14.93 0.40 13.63
CA LYS A 201 -15.99 0.96 14.49
C LYS A 201 -16.84 2.01 13.75
N ILE A 202 -17.23 1.71 12.52
CA ILE A 202 -18.06 2.56 11.67
C ILE A 202 -19.48 1.99 11.61
N LYS A 203 -20.49 2.85 11.84
CA LYS A 203 -21.89 2.54 11.56
C LYS A 203 -22.26 3.27 10.27
N LEU A 204 -22.42 2.55 9.18
CA LEU A 204 -22.97 3.09 7.92
C LEU A 204 -24.37 2.51 7.73
N SER A 205 -25.36 3.38 7.53
CA SER A 205 -26.65 2.97 6.96
C SER A 205 -26.45 2.88 5.45
N ILE A 206 -26.23 1.68 4.94
CA ILE A 206 -26.17 1.46 3.50
C ILE A 206 -27.62 1.22 3.06
N ASN A 207 -28.21 2.22 2.39
CA ASN A 207 -29.51 2.02 1.75
C ASN A 207 -29.37 0.95 0.67
N SER A 208 -30.22 -0.06 0.72
CA SER A 208 -30.25 -1.25 -0.16
C SER A 208 -30.60 -0.96 -1.62
N SER A 209 -30.66 0.31 -2.04
CA SER A 209 -31.10 0.73 -3.37
C SER A 209 -29.97 0.99 -4.40
N PHE A 210 -28.74 0.57 -4.13
CA PHE A 210 -27.68 0.63 -5.12
C PHE A 210 -27.65 -0.64 -5.97
N GLU A 211 -28.49 -0.70 -7.01
CA GLU A 211 -28.31 -1.62 -8.13
C GLU A 211 -27.11 -1.17 -8.97
N SER A 212 -26.14 -2.05 -9.10
CA SER A 212 -24.85 -1.78 -9.72
C SER A 212 -24.89 -1.93 -11.24
N LYS A 213 -24.10 -1.13 -11.93
CA LYS A 213 -23.70 -1.38 -13.32
C LYS A 213 -22.55 -2.38 -13.31
N SER A 214 -22.76 -3.52 -13.99
CA SER A 214 -21.73 -4.54 -14.23
C SER A 214 -20.52 -3.96 -14.94
N THR A 215 -19.35 -4.15 -14.36
CA THR A 215 -18.07 -3.95 -15.05
C THR A 215 -17.38 -5.30 -15.25
N LYS A 216 -17.10 -5.61 -16.51
CA LYS A 216 -16.38 -6.82 -16.93
C LYS A 216 -14.88 -6.65 -16.68
N ASP A 217 -14.26 -7.75 -16.26
CA ASP A 217 -12.80 -7.99 -16.23
C ASP A 217 -11.95 -7.20 -15.25
N LEU A 218 -11.95 -7.65 -14.01
CA LEU A 218 -10.94 -7.25 -13.03
C LEU A 218 -9.95 -8.40 -12.78
N ILE A 219 -8.70 -8.18 -13.20
CA ILE A 219 -7.58 -9.07 -12.83
C ILE A 219 -7.26 -8.85 -11.36
N ILE A 220 -7.60 -9.83 -10.53
CA ILE A 220 -7.24 -9.87 -9.11
C ILE A 220 -5.87 -10.52 -9.00
N LEU A 221 -4.86 -9.75 -8.61
CA LEU A 221 -3.57 -10.32 -8.21
C LEU A 221 -3.63 -10.69 -6.73
N PRO A 222 -3.24 -11.91 -6.34
CA PRO A 222 -3.25 -12.34 -4.94
C PRO A 222 -2.20 -11.56 -4.16
N PHE A 223 -2.60 -11.02 -3.01
CA PHE A 223 -1.67 -10.35 -2.12
C PHE A 223 -2.04 -10.56 -0.65
N THR A 224 -1.04 -10.87 0.17
CA THR A 224 -1.18 -11.11 1.60
C THR A 224 -0.70 -9.91 2.39
N LEU A 225 -1.50 -9.43 3.37
CA LEU A 225 -1.04 -8.47 4.37
C LEU A 225 -0.27 -9.19 5.46
N PRO A 226 0.85 -8.64 5.92
CA PRO A 226 1.47 -9.09 7.17
C PRO A 226 0.59 -8.66 8.36
N VAL A 227 0.27 -9.58 9.24
CA VAL A 227 -0.25 -9.34 10.58
C VAL A 227 0.89 -9.19 11.55
#